data_40b86664249cefc40f9612aa25443240
#
_entry.id   40b86664249cefc40f9612aa25443240
#
_cell.length_a   1.000
_cell.length_b   1.000
_cell.length_c   1.000
_cell.angle_alpha   90.00
_cell.angle_beta   90.00
_cell.angle_gamma   90.00
#
_symmetry.space_group_name_H-M   'P 1'
#
loop_
_entity.id
_entity.type
_entity.pdbx_description
1 polymer ?
#
loop_
_entity_poly.entity_id
_entity_poly.type
_entity_poly.pdbx_seq_one_letter_code
_entity_poly.pdbx_strand_id
1 'polypeptide(L)'
;MKICALCPRRCAIQVGKYGACRVRMNVEGTIRPITFGKPCVVHVDPMEKKPLLHFHPGEKILSIGTAGCNLTCLNCQNAEISQGDPFSFETYDLPPEKLPKWGHAENCRHVAYTYTEPLVSYEYTLACCQATRKAGLTNVMVTAGYINEEPLAKLIPFLDGVNLDIKAFSEDFYRKVCGATLSPVLHAARQLVAAGVHLEITNLLIPTLNDKKENIQQLCEWIAQSLDPNIPLHFSRFFPRHRMMDLPPTPCETLMGARELAKACGLHHVYIGNMDTPEGEATFCPTCQAVLIQRAGYTIIRNRLDATACCPSCGTTIYGRF
;
A
#
# COMPACT_ATOMS: atom_id res chain seq x y z
N MET A 1 13.24 14.95 -26.57
CA MET A 1 12.71 13.74 -25.94
C MET A 1 13.62 13.35 -24.79
N LYS A 2 13.07 12.98 -23.62
CA LYS A 2 13.82 12.51 -22.44
C LYS A 2 13.18 11.25 -21.88
N ILE A 3 13.99 10.31 -21.41
CA ILE A 3 13.50 9.06 -20.79
C ILE A 3 13.27 9.30 -19.30
N CYS A 4 12.07 8.95 -18.81
CA CYS A 4 11.75 8.95 -17.39
C CYS A 4 12.36 7.68 -16.74
N ALA A 5 13.27 7.87 -15.79
CA ALA A 5 13.95 6.77 -15.11
C ALA A 5 13.27 6.34 -13.80
N LEU A 6 12.08 6.86 -13.47
CA LEU A 6 11.43 6.62 -12.18
C LEU A 6 10.92 5.18 -12.03
N CYS A 7 10.28 4.65 -13.03
CA CYS A 7 9.67 3.32 -12.98
C CYS A 7 10.04 2.48 -14.22
N PRO A 8 9.77 1.17 -14.20
CA PRO A 8 10.15 0.25 -15.29
C PRO A 8 9.53 0.56 -16.66
N ARG A 9 8.50 1.43 -16.72
CA ARG A 9 7.92 1.87 -18.01
C ARG A 9 8.90 2.67 -18.87
N ARG A 10 9.87 3.36 -18.26
CA ARG A 10 10.91 4.13 -18.97
C ARG A 10 10.36 4.98 -20.11
N CYS A 11 9.26 5.69 -19.85
CA CYS A 11 8.57 6.51 -20.86
C CYS A 11 9.52 7.50 -21.55
N ALA A 12 9.56 7.48 -22.89
CA ALA A 12 10.24 8.48 -23.70
C ALA A 12 9.30 9.68 -23.90
N ILE A 13 9.55 10.80 -23.20
CA ILE A 13 8.63 11.92 -23.10
C ILE A 13 9.18 13.10 -23.90
N GLN A 14 8.42 13.59 -24.89
CA GLN A 14 8.72 14.81 -25.63
C GLN A 14 8.46 16.04 -24.76
N VAL A 15 9.10 17.18 -25.06
CA VAL A 15 8.85 18.45 -24.37
C VAL A 15 7.35 18.80 -24.45
N GLY A 16 6.77 19.18 -23.31
CA GLY A 16 5.35 19.48 -23.18
C GLY A 16 4.41 18.27 -23.15
N LYS A 17 4.93 17.02 -23.18
CA LYS A 17 4.13 15.79 -23.14
C LYS A 17 4.32 15.05 -21.81
N TYR A 18 3.42 14.11 -21.55
CA TYR A 18 3.36 13.29 -20.33
C TYR A 18 3.80 11.86 -20.57
N GLY A 19 4.28 11.22 -19.51
CA GLY A 19 4.43 9.78 -19.46
C GLY A 19 3.09 9.05 -19.25
N ALA A 20 3.12 7.70 -19.26
CA ALA A 20 1.94 6.85 -19.10
C ALA A 20 1.16 7.10 -17.80
N CYS A 21 1.82 7.60 -16.75
CA CYS A 21 1.17 7.96 -15.48
C CYS A 21 0.36 9.27 -15.54
N ARG A 22 0.37 10.01 -16.66
CA ARG A 22 -0.35 11.26 -16.94
C ARG A 22 0.10 12.48 -16.13
N VAL A 23 0.99 12.33 -15.18
CA VAL A 23 1.42 13.42 -14.27
C VAL A 23 2.89 13.80 -14.39
N ARG A 24 3.75 12.92 -14.90
CA ARG A 24 5.15 13.25 -15.14
C ARG A 24 5.32 13.83 -16.52
N MET A 25 5.65 15.11 -16.56
CA MET A 25 5.78 15.90 -17.80
C MET A 25 7.24 16.27 -18.06
N ASN A 26 7.61 16.33 -19.32
CA ASN A 26 8.89 16.90 -19.74
C ASN A 26 8.72 18.42 -19.92
N VAL A 27 9.19 19.17 -18.93
CA VAL A 27 9.20 20.63 -18.94
C VAL A 27 10.61 21.07 -19.30
N GLU A 28 10.80 21.57 -20.51
CA GLU A 28 12.07 22.11 -21.00
C GLU A 28 13.27 21.16 -20.79
N GLY A 29 13.09 19.88 -21.05
CA GLY A 29 14.14 18.87 -20.88
C GLY A 29 14.25 18.27 -19.47
N THR A 30 13.45 18.72 -18.52
CA THR A 30 13.39 18.16 -17.17
C THR A 30 12.06 17.44 -16.95
N ILE A 31 12.12 16.17 -16.49
CA ILE A 31 10.89 15.40 -16.16
C ILE A 31 10.55 15.65 -14.70
N ARG A 32 9.35 16.19 -14.45
CA ARG A 32 8.85 16.49 -13.11
C ARG A 32 7.33 16.25 -13.02
N PRO A 33 6.78 16.00 -11.81
CA PRO A 33 5.34 15.87 -11.64
C PRO A 33 4.66 17.23 -11.70
N ILE A 34 3.54 17.32 -12.42
CA ILE A 34 2.69 18.52 -12.44
C ILE A 34 1.83 18.65 -11.17
N THR A 35 1.76 17.58 -10.39
CA THR A 35 0.99 17.45 -9.13
C THR A 35 1.79 17.86 -7.89
N PHE A 36 2.99 18.46 -8.06
CA PHE A 36 3.81 18.91 -6.95
C PHE A 36 3.09 19.98 -6.12
N GLY A 37 2.90 19.71 -4.83
CA GLY A 37 2.17 20.62 -3.92
C GLY A 37 0.65 20.66 -4.13
N LYS A 38 0.09 19.76 -4.96
CA LYS A 38 -1.32 19.77 -5.36
C LYS A 38 -1.99 18.40 -5.16
N PRO A 39 -2.13 17.92 -3.93
CA PRO A 39 -2.94 16.73 -3.68
C PRO A 39 -4.41 17.02 -3.99
N CYS A 40 -5.13 16.05 -4.58
CA CYS A 40 -6.56 16.11 -4.85
C CYS A 40 -7.40 15.43 -3.75
N VAL A 41 -6.75 14.74 -2.83
CA VAL A 41 -7.39 14.08 -1.69
C VAL A 41 -6.59 14.37 -0.43
N VAL A 42 -7.29 14.83 0.64
CA VAL A 42 -6.74 14.98 1.99
C VAL A 42 -7.80 14.53 2.99
N HIS A 43 -7.51 13.54 3.81
CA HIS A 43 -8.41 13.03 4.84
C HIS A 43 -7.66 12.60 6.10
N VAL A 44 -8.33 12.64 7.24
CA VAL A 44 -7.89 11.94 8.45
C VAL A 44 -8.59 10.59 8.48
N ASP A 45 -7.80 9.52 8.48
CA ASP A 45 -8.27 8.14 8.47
C ASP A 45 -7.76 7.37 9.69
N PRO A 46 -8.39 6.26 10.11
CA PRO A 46 -7.75 5.31 11.01
C PRO A 46 -6.61 4.57 10.30
N MET A 47 -5.59 4.16 11.07
CA MET A 47 -4.43 3.42 10.53
C MET A 47 -4.86 2.13 9.82
N GLU A 48 -5.85 1.45 10.35
CA GLU A 48 -6.41 0.21 9.80
C GLU A 48 -6.92 0.36 8.36
N LYS A 49 -7.37 1.56 7.98
CA LYS A 49 -7.80 1.85 6.59
C LYS A 49 -6.64 1.92 5.59
N LYS A 50 -5.39 1.90 6.07
CA LYS A 50 -4.18 1.82 5.24
C LYS A 50 -3.70 0.39 5.03
N PRO A 51 -4.52 -0.61 5.23
CA PRO A 51 -4.30 -1.99 5.70
C PRO A 51 -2.96 -2.17 6.43
N LEU A 52 -2.80 -1.42 7.54
CA LEU A 52 -1.68 -1.53 8.45
C LEU A 52 -2.22 -1.90 9.84
N LEU A 53 -2.31 -3.20 10.10
CA LEU A 53 -2.89 -3.73 11.33
C LEU A 53 -1.84 -3.98 12.42
N HIS A 54 -0.56 -3.98 12.05
CA HIS A 54 0.58 -4.14 12.94
C HIS A 54 1.43 -2.87 13.06
N PHE A 55 0.89 -1.72 12.66
CA PHE A 55 1.59 -0.44 12.71
C PHE A 55 0.70 0.59 13.41
N HIS A 56 1.01 0.91 14.67
CA HIS A 56 0.27 1.86 15.54
C HIS A 56 -1.25 1.67 15.48
N PRO A 57 -1.77 0.49 15.88
CA PRO A 57 -3.20 0.17 15.78
C PRO A 57 -4.08 1.16 16.53
N GLY A 58 -5.16 1.64 15.89
CA GLY A 58 -6.12 2.58 16.46
C GLY A 58 -5.71 4.05 16.36
N GLU A 59 -4.50 4.37 15.90
CA GLU A 59 -4.08 5.75 15.74
C GLU A 59 -4.64 6.39 14.45
N LYS A 60 -4.77 7.72 14.48
CA LYS A 60 -5.18 8.52 13.33
C LYS A 60 -3.99 8.84 12.43
N ILE A 61 -4.24 8.90 11.13
CA ILE A 61 -3.24 9.23 10.13
C ILE A 61 -3.77 10.27 9.13
N LEU A 62 -3.00 11.34 8.89
CA LEU A 62 -3.31 12.30 7.84
C LEU A 62 -2.94 11.69 6.49
N SER A 63 -3.91 11.48 5.63
CA SER A 63 -3.77 10.81 4.33
C SER A 63 -3.86 11.80 3.21
N ILE A 64 -2.87 11.79 2.29
CA ILE A 64 -2.86 12.61 1.09
C ILE A 64 -2.73 11.76 -0.16
N GLY A 65 -3.38 12.19 -1.24
CA GLY A 65 -3.27 11.58 -2.56
C GLY A 65 -3.19 12.61 -3.66
N THR A 66 -2.27 12.41 -4.60
CA THR A 66 -2.18 13.19 -5.83
C THR A 66 -2.83 12.43 -6.99
N ALA A 67 -3.22 13.11 -8.05
CA ALA A 67 -3.70 12.43 -9.26
C ALA A 67 -2.60 11.59 -9.92
N GLY A 68 -3.02 10.57 -10.69
CA GLY A 68 -2.17 9.75 -11.55
C GLY A 68 -1.69 8.42 -10.93
N CYS A 69 -1.35 7.49 -11.81
CA CYS A 69 -0.80 6.18 -11.46
C CYS A 69 0.01 5.63 -12.64
N ASN A 70 1.09 4.91 -12.38
CA ASN A 70 1.87 4.23 -13.41
C ASN A 70 1.36 2.82 -13.75
N LEU A 71 0.30 2.34 -13.08
CA LEU A 71 -0.48 1.19 -13.47
C LEU A 71 -1.79 1.63 -14.15
N THR A 72 -2.44 0.69 -14.84
CA THR A 72 -3.73 0.88 -15.52
C THR A 72 -4.72 -0.21 -15.15
N CYS A 73 -4.78 -0.53 -13.84
CA CYS A 73 -5.59 -1.63 -13.34
C CYS A 73 -7.06 -1.52 -13.78
N LEU A 74 -7.59 -2.58 -14.38
CA LEU A 74 -8.96 -2.62 -14.88
C LEU A 74 -10.01 -2.60 -13.74
N ASN A 75 -9.61 -3.01 -12.54
CA ASN A 75 -10.42 -3.05 -11.31
C ASN A 75 -10.19 -1.86 -10.37
N CYS A 76 -9.58 -0.77 -10.84
CA CYS A 76 -9.14 0.31 -9.96
C CYS A 76 -10.32 0.97 -9.22
N GLN A 77 -10.28 0.96 -7.89
CA GLN A 77 -11.30 1.59 -7.05
C GLN A 77 -11.28 3.12 -7.14
N ASN A 78 -10.10 3.69 -7.39
CA ASN A 78 -9.86 5.12 -7.50
C ASN A 78 -9.55 5.53 -8.96
N ALA A 79 -10.23 4.89 -9.94
CA ALA A 79 -9.94 5.08 -11.36
C ALA A 79 -10.06 6.55 -11.80
N GLU A 80 -11.01 7.28 -11.22
CA GLU A 80 -11.23 8.69 -11.52
C GLU A 80 -9.98 9.52 -11.32
N ILE A 81 -9.37 9.47 -10.14
CA ILE A 81 -8.18 10.24 -9.81
C ILE A 81 -6.86 9.58 -10.26
N SER A 82 -6.83 8.25 -10.45
CA SER A 82 -5.61 7.53 -10.86
C SER A 82 -5.43 7.47 -12.39
N GLN A 83 -6.54 7.46 -13.15
CA GLN A 83 -6.54 7.27 -14.60
C GLN A 83 -7.28 8.41 -15.36
N GLY A 84 -7.92 9.34 -14.65
CA GLY A 84 -8.55 10.52 -15.22
C GLY A 84 -7.56 11.61 -15.64
N ASP A 85 -8.10 12.71 -16.12
CA ASP A 85 -7.31 13.92 -16.43
C ASP A 85 -6.89 14.60 -15.11
N PRO A 86 -5.58 14.76 -14.84
CA PRO A 86 -5.12 15.37 -13.60
C PRO A 86 -5.50 16.85 -13.44
N PHE A 87 -5.95 17.52 -14.48
CA PHE A 87 -6.43 18.90 -14.44
C PHE A 87 -7.93 19.03 -14.15
N SER A 88 -8.68 17.92 -14.15
CA SER A 88 -10.13 17.93 -13.91
C SER A 88 -10.52 17.93 -12.42
N PHE A 89 -9.55 17.90 -11.50
CA PHE A 89 -9.80 17.82 -10.06
C PHE A 89 -9.49 19.14 -9.36
N GLU A 90 -10.30 19.45 -8.36
CA GLU A 90 -9.91 20.44 -7.36
C GLU A 90 -8.72 19.90 -6.55
N THR A 91 -7.79 20.77 -6.26
CA THR A 91 -6.58 20.43 -5.53
C THR A 91 -6.36 21.39 -4.36
N TYR A 92 -5.75 20.86 -3.30
CA TYR A 92 -5.28 21.69 -2.20
C TYR A 92 -3.95 22.36 -2.56
N ASP A 93 -3.72 23.58 -2.08
CA ASP A 93 -2.40 24.19 -2.10
C ASP A 93 -1.63 23.74 -0.85
N LEU A 94 -0.90 22.63 -1.00
CA LEU A 94 -0.22 21.95 0.10
C LEU A 94 1.25 21.69 -0.24
N PRO A 95 2.10 22.73 -0.20
CA PRO A 95 3.55 22.52 -0.33
C PRO A 95 4.08 21.69 0.85
N PRO A 96 5.23 21.01 0.69
CA PRO A 96 5.73 20.02 1.68
C PRO A 96 5.83 20.54 3.11
N GLU A 97 6.19 21.79 3.30
CA GLU A 97 6.35 22.42 4.63
C GLU A 97 5.03 22.71 5.36
N LYS A 98 3.90 22.73 4.65
CA LYS A 98 2.57 22.88 5.25
C LYS A 98 2.00 21.54 5.76
N LEU A 99 2.42 20.41 5.16
CA LEU A 99 1.85 19.09 5.48
C LEU A 99 2.01 18.70 6.96
N PRO A 100 3.21 18.77 7.59
CA PRO A 100 3.33 18.43 9.00
C PRO A 100 2.55 19.37 9.93
N LYS A 101 2.39 20.64 9.57
CA LYS A 101 1.56 21.58 10.33
C LYS A 101 0.09 21.16 10.33
N TRP A 102 -0.41 20.67 9.18
CA TRP A 102 -1.77 20.13 9.10
C TRP A 102 -1.89 18.84 9.92
N GLY A 103 -0.91 17.93 9.85
CA GLY A 103 -0.87 16.74 10.70
C GLY A 103 -0.99 17.06 12.19
N HIS A 104 -0.21 18.00 12.68
CA HIS A 104 -0.28 18.43 14.08
C HIS A 104 -1.64 19.07 14.43
N ALA A 105 -2.22 19.89 13.54
CA ALA A 105 -3.52 20.51 13.76
C ALA A 105 -4.66 19.49 13.88
N GLU A 106 -4.56 18.35 13.16
CA GLU A 106 -5.51 17.23 13.23
C GLU A 106 -5.17 16.21 14.33
N ASN A 107 -4.15 16.46 15.15
CA ASN A 107 -3.64 15.52 16.15
C ASN A 107 -3.20 14.17 15.52
N CYS A 108 -2.66 14.18 14.31
CA CYS A 108 -2.08 13.03 13.65
C CYS A 108 -0.56 13.01 13.85
N ARG A 109 -0.03 11.89 14.34
CA ARG A 109 1.42 11.64 14.43
C ARG A 109 2.00 10.96 13.19
N HIS A 110 1.14 10.63 12.25
CA HIS A 110 1.46 9.86 11.05
C HIS A 110 0.90 10.55 9.80
N VAL A 111 1.64 10.46 8.70
CA VAL A 111 1.21 10.91 7.38
C VAL A 111 1.25 9.74 6.39
N ALA A 112 0.15 9.52 5.66
CA ALA A 112 0.05 8.50 4.63
C ALA A 112 0.02 9.12 3.23
N TYR A 113 0.84 8.59 2.34
CA TYR A 113 0.85 8.84 0.90
C TYR A 113 0.08 7.68 0.24
N THR A 114 -1.11 7.94 -0.32
CA THR A 114 -2.06 6.86 -0.63
C THR A 114 -3.10 7.24 -1.70
N TYR A 115 -4.16 6.46 -1.84
CA TYR A 115 -5.32 6.56 -2.75
C TYR A 115 -5.01 6.28 -4.21
N THR A 116 -3.92 6.82 -4.74
CA THR A 116 -3.40 6.56 -6.08
C THR A 116 -2.04 5.89 -5.98
N GLU A 117 -1.12 6.22 -6.88
CA GLU A 117 0.28 5.77 -6.74
C GLU A 117 1.17 6.97 -6.35
N PRO A 118 1.57 7.08 -5.07
CA PRO A 118 2.36 8.22 -4.59
C PRO A 118 3.72 8.35 -5.28
N LEU A 119 4.24 7.24 -5.81
CA LEU A 119 5.54 7.21 -6.49
C LEU A 119 5.56 7.99 -7.81
N VAL A 120 4.40 8.25 -8.47
CA VAL A 120 4.40 9.05 -9.71
C VAL A 120 4.63 10.55 -9.46
N SER A 121 4.31 11.02 -8.24
CA SER A 121 4.64 12.36 -7.73
C SER A 121 5.91 12.35 -6.88
N TYR A 122 6.90 11.58 -7.26
CA TYR A 122 8.08 11.19 -6.49
C TYR A 122 8.75 12.36 -5.77
N GLU A 123 9.04 13.46 -6.47
CA GLU A 123 9.73 14.62 -5.91
C GLU A 123 8.90 15.31 -4.82
N TYR A 124 7.57 15.34 -4.98
CA TYR A 124 6.65 15.85 -3.97
C TYR A 124 6.58 14.91 -2.76
N THR A 125 6.40 13.61 -3.01
CA THR A 125 6.36 12.58 -1.96
C THR A 125 7.65 12.59 -1.13
N LEU A 126 8.81 12.63 -1.77
CA LEU A 126 10.10 12.68 -1.09
C LEU A 126 10.25 13.96 -0.25
N ALA A 127 9.93 15.13 -0.80
CA ALA A 127 9.99 16.39 -0.08
C ALA A 127 9.04 16.41 1.13
N CYS A 128 7.83 15.87 0.97
CA CYS A 128 6.86 15.71 2.05
C CYS A 128 7.39 14.77 3.13
N CYS A 129 7.94 13.60 2.77
CA CYS A 129 8.54 12.65 3.72
C CYS A 129 9.67 13.30 4.53
N GLN A 130 10.52 14.09 3.89
CA GLN A 130 11.60 14.82 4.55
C GLN A 130 11.06 15.87 5.54
N ALA A 131 10.07 16.67 5.13
CA ALA A 131 9.44 17.68 5.98
C ALA A 131 8.71 17.05 7.17
N THR A 132 7.98 15.96 6.94
CA THR A 132 7.24 15.19 7.95
C THR A 132 8.19 14.62 9.00
N ARG A 133 9.27 13.96 8.57
CA ARG A 133 10.29 13.41 9.48
C ARG A 133 10.99 14.50 10.30
N LYS A 134 11.34 15.62 9.68
CA LYS A 134 11.94 16.78 10.37
C LYS A 134 11.03 17.34 11.45
N ALA A 135 9.71 17.23 11.30
CA ALA A 135 8.71 17.66 12.26
C ALA A 135 8.36 16.61 13.33
N GLY A 136 9.04 15.44 13.32
CA GLY A 136 8.83 14.36 14.30
C GLY A 136 7.61 13.48 14.03
N LEU A 137 7.01 13.55 12.83
CA LEU A 137 5.94 12.64 12.41
C LEU A 137 6.50 11.47 11.62
N THR A 138 5.77 10.37 11.54
CA THR A 138 6.14 9.19 10.75
C THR A 138 5.50 9.21 9.37
N ASN A 139 6.16 8.53 8.42
CA ASN A 139 5.74 8.43 7.02
C ASN A 139 5.27 7.02 6.69
N VAL A 140 4.07 6.92 6.19
CA VAL A 140 3.45 5.68 5.74
C VAL A 140 3.14 5.78 4.24
N MET A 141 3.34 4.69 3.51
CA MET A 141 2.99 4.64 2.09
C MET A 141 2.10 3.44 1.78
N VAL A 142 1.05 3.66 0.99
CA VAL A 142 0.26 2.61 0.34
C VAL A 142 0.56 2.67 -1.14
N THR A 143 1.18 1.63 -1.69
CA THR A 143 1.76 1.66 -3.04
C THR A 143 1.67 0.31 -3.76
N ALA A 144 1.64 0.34 -5.08
CA ALA A 144 1.84 -0.86 -5.91
C ALA A 144 3.33 -1.22 -6.08
N GLY A 145 4.25 -0.41 -5.57
CA GLY A 145 5.69 -0.69 -5.60
C GLY A 145 6.32 -0.78 -7.00
N TYR A 146 5.67 -0.24 -8.04
CA TYR A 146 6.17 -0.32 -9.41
C TYR A 146 7.13 0.84 -9.69
N ILE A 147 8.32 0.74 -9.13
CA ILE A 147 9.39 1.76 -9.14
C ILE A 147 10.74 1.09 -9.43
N ASN A 148 11.70 1.86 -9.98
CA ASN A 148 13.08 1.40 -10.14
C ASN A 148 13.85 1.45 -8.80
N GLU A 149 14.89 0.67 -8.70
CA GLU A 149 15.69 0.47 -7.49
C GLU A 149 16.27 1.78 -6.93
N GLU A 150 16.93 2.57 -7.77
CA GLU A 150 17.62 3.79 -7.34
C GLU A 150 16.69 4.84 -6.69
N PRO A 151 15.54 5.23 -7.31
CA PRO A 151 14.61 6.15 -6.65
C PRO A 151 13.98 5.56 -5.39
N LEU A 152 13.71 4.26 -5.32
CA LEU A 152 13.21 3.63 -4.10
C LEU A 152 14.25 3.70 -2.98
N ALA A 153 15.50 3.37 -3.25
CA ALA A 153 16.60 3.43 -2.28
C ALA A 153 16.76 4.84 -1.65
N LYS A 154 16.52 5.90 -2.42
CA LYS A 154 16.55 7.28 -1.91
C LYS A 154 15.34 7.64 -1.04
N LEU A 155 14.20 6.98 -1.24
CA LEU A 155 12.96 7.23 -0.47
C LEU A 155 12.92 6.44 0.82
N ILE A 156 13.42 5.20 0.81
CA ILE A 156 13.41 4.25 1.94
C ILE A 156 13.85 4.87 3.27
N PRO A 157 14.92 5.68 3.37
CA PRO A 157 15.35 6.26 4.65
C PRO A 157 14.31 7.14 5.35
N PHE A 158 13.28 7.56 4.63
CA PHE A 158 12.21 8.41 5.14
C PHE A 158 10.90 7.65 5.40
N LEU A 159 10.81 6.35 5.07
CA LEU A 159 9.63 5.53 5.27
C LEU A 159 9.69 4.79 6.61
N ASP A 160 8.57 4.75 7.34
CA ASP A 160 8.42 4.03 8.60
C ASP A 160 7.54 2.79 8.43
N GLY A 161 6.49 2.87 7.61
CA GLY A 161 5.58 1.77 7.29
C GLY A 161 5.13 1.81 5.84
N VAL A 162 4.95 0.64 5.25
CA VAL A 162 4.46 0.47 3.88
C VAL A 162 3.40 -0.62 3.84
N ASN A 163 2.25 -0.33 3.24
CA ASN A 163 1.38 -1.37 2.72
C ASN A 163 1.66 -1.50 1.22
N LEU A 164 2.10 -2.69 0.81
CA LEU A 164 2.46 -3.00 -0.58
C LEU A 164 1.37 -3.85 -1.24
N ASP A 165 0.78 -3.34 -2.29
CA ASP A 165 -0.17 -4.07 -3.11
C ASP A 165 0.54 -5.04 -4.07
N ILE A 166 0.61 -6.32 -3.76
CA ILE A 166 0.95 -7.37 -4.73
C ILE A 166 -0.36 -7.84 -5.37
N LYS A 167 -0.65 -7.35 -6.59
CA LYS A 167 -1.96 -7.53 -7.24
C LYS A 167 -2.27 -8.98 -7.61
N ALA A 168 -1.26 -9.77 -7.96
CA ALA A 168 -1.30 -11.22 -8.16
C ALA A 168 0.12 -11.76 -8.20
N PHE A 169 0.31 -13.07 -7.96
CA PHE A 169 1.61 -13.72 -8.19
C PHE A 169 1.66 -14.32 -9.61
N SER A 170 1.44 -13.45 -10.62
CA SER A 170 1.33 -13.82 -12.04
C SER A 170 1.73 -12.67 -12.95
N GLU A 171 2.74 -12.89 -13.80
CA GLU A 171 3.14 -11.93 -14.84
C GLU A 171 2.03 -11.69 -15.86
N ASP A 172 1.26 -12.70 -16.20
CA ASP A 172 0.14 -12.58 -17.14
C ASP A 172 -0.95 -11.66 -16.60
N PHE A 173 -1.30 -11.82 -15.32
CA PHE A 173 -2.21 -10.91 -14.63
C PHE A 173 -1.69 -9.47 -14.62
N TYR A 174 -0.43 -9.27 -14.25
CA TYR A 174 0.17 -7.93 -14.25
C TYR A 174 0.12 -7.27 -15.62
N ARG A 175 0.42 -8.00 -16.68
CA ARG A 175 0.37 -7.46 -18.05
C ARG A 175 -1.05 -7.14 -18.50
N LYS A 176 -1.99 -8.06 -18.32
CA LYS A 176 -3.36 -7.95 -18.86
C LYS A 176 -4.25 -7.06 -18.01
N VAL A 177 -4.12 -7.13 -16.68
CA VAL A 177 -5.02 -6.44 -15.72
C VAL A 177 -4.43 -5.13 -15.24
N CYS A 178 -3.13 -5.10 -14.90
CA CYS A 178 -2.47 -3.94 -14.32
C CYS A 178 -1.70 -3.09 -15.33
N GLY A 179 -1.44 -3.63 -16.53
CA GLY A 179 -0.61 -2.98 -17.54
C GLY A 179 0.84 -2.77 -17.08
N ALA A 180 1.39 -3.67 -16.27
CA ALA A 180 2.71 -3.61 -15.63
C ALA A 180 3.39 -4.98 -15.67
N THR A 181 4.45 -5.18 -14.87
CA THR A 181 5.15 -6.46 -14.66
C THR A 181 5.32 -6.73 -13.17
N LEU A 182 5.36 -7.99 -12.76
CA LEU A 182 5.44 -8.40 -11.36
C LEU A 182 6.84 -8.19 -10.75
N SER A 183 7.89 -8.57 -11.49
CA SER A 183 9.25 -8.62 -10.97
C SER A 183 9.73 -7.34 -10.25
N PRO A 184 9.48 -6.11 -10.73
CA PRO A 184 9.87 -4.89 -10.01
C PRO A 184 9.18 -4.72 -8.65
N VAL A 185 7.93 -5.18 -8.53
CA VAL A 185 7.15 -5.11 -7.28
C VAL A 185 7.77 -6.05 -6.23
N LEU A 186 8.12 -7.28 -6.63
CA LEU A 186 8.81 -8.23 -5.75
C LEU A 186 10.19 -7.72 -5.32
N HIS A 187 10.89 -7.03 -6.21
CA HIS A 187 12.18 -6.40 -5.89
C HIS A 187 12.00 -5.27 -4.86
N ALA A 188 11.00 -4.42 -5.05
CA ALA A 188 10.67 -3.36 -4.09
C ALA A 188 10.34 -3.92 -2.69
N ALA A 189 9.58 -5.02 -2.61
CA ALA A 189 9.29 -5.69 -1.33
C ALA A 189 10.58 -6.12 -0.62
N ARG A 190 11.52 -6.76 -1.34
CA ARG A 190 12.81 -7.18 -0.77
C ARG A 190 13.64 -6.00 -0.28
N GLN A 191 13.68 -4.90 -1.05
CA GLN A 191 14.42 -3.69 -0.63
C GLN A 191 13.84 -3.08 0.66
N LEU A 192 12.51 -3.01 0.79
CA LEU A 192 11.83 -2.48 1.97
C LEU A 192 12.15 -3.33 3.21
N VAL A 193 12.04 -4.66 3.10
CA VAL A 193 12.37 -5.59 4.20
C VAL A 193 13.84 -5.51 4.59
N ALA A 194 14.76 -5.53 3.62
CA ALA A 194 16.20 -5.44 3.87
C ALA A 194 16.61 -4.13 4.56
N ALA A 195 15.83 -3.07 4.36
CA ALA A 195 16.05 -1.77 5.01
C ALA A 195 15.36 -1.63 6.38
N GLY A 196 14.63 -2.65 6.87
CA GLY A 196 13.93 -2.63 8.14
C GLY A 196 12.68 -1.73 8.17
N VAL A 197 12.12 -1.38 7.01
CA VAL A 197 10.83 -0.70 6.92
C VAL A 197 9.73 -1.68 7.33
N HIS A 198 8.79 -1.24 8.19
CA HIS A 198 7.62 -2.06 8.50
C HIS A 198 6.81 -2.32 7.23
N LEU A 199 6.60 -3.58 6.88
CA LEU A 199 5.91 -3.98 5.66
C LEU A 199 4.67 -4.82 5.99
N GLU A 200 3.53 -4.46 5.39
CA GLU A 200 2.35 -5.32 5.28
C GLU A 200 1.98 -5.44 3.80
N ILE A 201 1.47 -6.60 3.39
CA ILE A 201 1.18 -6.88 1.99
C ILE A 201 -0.32 -7.03 1.80
N THR A 202 -0.87 -6.39 0.76
CA THR A 202 -2.28 -6.55 0.36
C THR A 202 -2.38 -7.27 -0.98
N ASN A 203 -3.28 -8.26 -1.05
CA ASN A 203 -3.67 -8.95 -2.27
C ASN A 203 -5.19 -8.93 -2.42
N LEU A 204 -5.69 -8.20 -3.43
CA LEU A 204 -7.11 -8.19 -3.77
C LEU A 204 -7.43 -9.43 -4.59
N LEU A 205 -8.25 -10.32 -4.06
CA LEU A 205 -8.68 -11.52 -4.79
C LEU A 205 -9.83 -11.19 -5.74
N ILE A 206 -9.65 -11.49 -7.02
CA ILE A 206 -10.63 -11.25 -8.09
C ILE A 206 -11.05 -12.59 -8.67
N PRO A 207 -12.35 -12.94 -8.64
CA PRO A 207 -12.86 -14.21 -9.13
C PRO A 207 -12.38 -14.54 -10.53
N THR A 208 -11.94 -15.77 -10.75
CA THR A 208 -11.44 -16.34 -12.02
C THR A 208 -10.10 -15.79 -12.51
N LEU A 209 -9.58 -14.69 -11.96
CA LEU A 209 -8.38 -14.03 -12.47
C LEU A 209 -7.13 -14.35 -11.61
N ASN A 210 -7.20 -14.21 -10.29
CA ASN A 210 -6.07 -14.48 -9.39
C ASN A 210 -6.43 -15.28 -8.13
N ASP A 211 -7.67 -15.79 -8.05
CA ASP A 211 -8.21 -16.54 -6.91
C ASP A 211 -7.94 -18.06 -6.96
N LYS A 212 -7.20 -18.53 -7.97
CA LYS A 212 -6.78 -19.93 -8.05
C LYS A 212 -5.82 -20.28 -6.90
N LYS A 213 -6.03 -21.47 -6.32
CA LYS A 213 -5.25 -21.99 -5.20
C LYS A 213 -3.74 -21.91 -5.45
N GLU A 214 -3.30 -22.26 -6.64
CA GLU A 214 -1.89 -22.27 -7.03
C GLU A 214 -1.27 -20.86 -6.99
N ASN A 215 -1.99 -19.83 -7.45
CA ASN A 215 -1.52 -18.45 -7.43
C ASN A 215 -1.40 -17.90 -5.99
N ILE A 216 -2.39 -18.23 -5.16
CA ILE A 216 -2.40 -17.84 -3.74
C ILE A 216 -1.25 -18.54 -3.01
N GLN A 217 -1.08 -19.84 -3.23
CA GLN A 217 0.00 -20.64 -2.63
C GLN A 217 1.38 -20.09 -3.00
N GLN A 218 1.63 -19.83 -4.28
CA GLN A 218 2.89 -19.26 -4.75
C GLN A 218 3.20 -17.90 -4.10
N LEU A 219 2.20 -17.03 -3.93
CA LEU A 219 2.36 -15.76 -3.22
C LEU A 219 2.75 -15.99 -1.76
N CYS A 220 2.03 -16.87 -1.05
CA CYS A 220 2.25 -17.16 0.36
C CYS A 220 3.63 -17.80 0.61
N GLU A 221 4.00 -18.78 -0.20
CA GLU A 221 5.32 -19.44 -0.13
C GLU A 221 6.44 -18.44 -0.41
N TRP A 222 6.25 -17.54 -1.39
CA TRP A 222 7.24 -16.51 -1.68
C TRP A 222 7.40 -15.53 -0.51
N ILE A 223 6.30 -15.08 0.12
CA ILE A 223 6.39 -14.22 1.31
C ILE A 223 7.14 -14.94 2.43
N ALA A 224 6.74 -16.18 2.75
CA ALA A 224 7.33 -16.95 3.85
C ALA A 224 8.83 -17.24 3.65
N GLN A 225 9.26 -17.55 2.41
CA GLN A 225 10.62 -18.01 2.10
C GLN A 225 11.56 -16.88 1.66
N SER A 226 11.04 -15.85 0.98
CA SER A 226 11.86 -14.79 0.38
C SER A 226 11.82 -13.48 1.14
N LEU A 227 10.88 -13.32 2.08
CA LEU A 227 10.77 -12.15 2.95
C LEU A 227 10.82 -12.60 4.42
N ASP A 228 9.68 -12.65 5.10
CA ASP A 228 9.54 -13.06 6.50
C ASP A 228 8.13 -13.61 6.74
N PRO A 229 7.94 -14.81 7.34
CA PRO A 229 6.63 -15.38 7.65
C PRO A 229 5.81 -14.55 8.64
N ASN A 230 6.43 -13.59 9.33
CA ASN A 230 5.75 -12.67 10.23
C ASN A 230 5.12 -11.46 9.53
N ILE A 231 5.44 -11.19 8.26
CA ILE A 231 4.85 -10.08 7.50
C ILE A 231 3.35 -10.30 7.35
N PRO A 232 2.50 -9.35 7.79
CA PRO A 232 1.06 -9.48 7.65
C PRO A 232 0.63 -9.48 6.17
N LEU A 233 -0.20 -10.47 5.82
CA LEU A 233 -0.84 -10.57 4.51
C LEU A 233 -2.33 -10.30 4.64
N HIS A 234 -2.84 -9.37 3.82
CA HIS A 234 -4.24 -8.99 3.76
C HIS A 234 -4.86 -9.48 2.46
N PHE A 235 -5.79 -10.43 2.52
CA PHE A 235 -6.66 -10.75 1.39
C PHE A 235 -7.86 -9.83 1.41
N SER A 236 -8.01 -8.98 0.39
CA SER A 236 -9.14 -8.08 0.28
C SER A 236 -10.20 -8.62 -0.67
N ARG A 237 -11.47 -8.45 -0.29
CA ARG A 237 -12.62 -8.78 -1.13
C ARG A 237 -12.73 -7.82 -2.29
N PHE A 238 -12.83 -8.34 -3.51
CA PHE A 238 -13.13 -7.57 -4.70
C PHE A 238 -14.64 -7.26 -4.77
N PHE A 239 -14.95 -6.05 -5.21
CA PHE A 239 -16.29 -5.63 -5.67
C PHE A 239 -16.19 -5.07 -7.09
N PRO A 240 -17.20 -5.29 -7.95
CA PRO A 240 -17.24 -4.74 -9.31
C PRO A 240 -16.94 -3.25 -9.33
N ARG A 241 -15.94 -2.85 -10.13
CA ARG A 241 -15.53 -1.44 -10.25
C ARG A 241 -14.82 -1.19 -11.58
N HIS A 242 -14.95 0.06 -12.07
CA HIS A 242 -14.26 0.60 -13.26
C HIS A 242 -14.55 -0.24 -14.52
N ARG A 243 -13.57 -0.98 -15.05
CA ARG A 243 -13.70 -1.82 -16.25
C ARG A 243 -13.94 -3.30 -15.94
N MET A 244 -14.21 -3.63 -14.69
CA MET A 244 -14.56 -4.99 -14.22
C MET A 244 -15.92 -4.98 -13.54
N MET A 245 -16.95 -4.55 -14.26
CA MET A 245 -18.33 -4.51 -13.75
C MET A 245 -19.06 -5.84 -13.93
N ASP A 246 -18.56 -6.72 -14.79
CA ASP A 246 -19.22 -7.99 -15.14
C ASP A 246 -18.82 -9.17 -14.25
N LEU A 247 -17.83 -8.98 -13.37
CA LEU A 247 -17.41 -10.00 -12.41
C LEU A 247 -18.18 -9.85 -11.10
N PRO A 248 -18.58 -10.97 -10.45
CA PRO A 248 -19.21 -10.92 -9.14
C PRO A 248 -18.19 -10.51 -8.05
N PRO A 249 -18.66 -10.01 -6.89
CA PRO A 249 -17.80 -9.87 -5.72
C PRO A 249 -17.16 -11.21 -5.34
N THR A 250 -15.96 -11.17 -4.77
CA THR A 250 -15.29 -12.40 -4.31
C THR A 250 -16.17 -13.13 -3.29
N PRO A 251 -16.44 -14.43 -3.45
CA PRO A 251 -17.15 -15.22 -2.47
C PRO A 251 -16.42 -15.25 -1.12
N CYS A 252 -17.16 -15.25 -0.02
CA CYS A 252 -16.58 -15.29 1.33
C CYS A 252 -15.73 -16.55 1.54
N GLU A 253 -16.18 -17.68 1.02
CA GLU A 253 -15.49 -18.98 1.11
C GLU A 253 -14.11 -18.93 0.42
N THR A 254 -13.97 -18.18 -0.68
CA THR A 254 -12.69 -17.98 -1.37
C THR A 254 -11.69 -17.25 -0.46
N LEU A 255 -12.15 -16.20 0.25
CA LEU A 255 -11.29 -15.44 1.17
C LEU A 255 -10.89 -16.27 2.39
N MET A 256 -11.85 -17.00 2.97
CA MET A 256 -11.59 -17.89 4.10
C MET A 256 -10.62 -19.01 3.70
N GLY A 257 -10.84 -19.64 2.55
CA GLY A 257 -9.95 -20.66 2.00
C GLY A 257 -8.53 -20.14 1.73
N ALA A 258 -8.41 -18.92 1.20
CA ALA A 258 -7.12 -18.25 0.98
C ALA A 258 -6.38 -18.00 2.30
N ARG A 259 -7.09 -17.57 3.35
CA ARG A 259 -6.53 -17.37 4.69
C ARG A 259 -5.98 -18.67 5.29
N GLU A 260 -6.75 -19.76 5.24
CA GLU A 260 -6.29 -21.04 5.75
C GLU A 260 -5.12 -21.62 4.94
N LEU A 261 -5.13 -21.44 3.61
CA LEU A 261 -4.00 -21.81 2.75
C LEU A 261 -2.73 -21.00 3.11
N ALA A 262 -2.85 -19.71 3.35
CA ALA A 262 -1.72 -18.86 3.71
C ALA A 262 -1.10 -19.29 5.06
N LYS A 263 -1.93 -19.63 6.04
CA LYS A 263 -1.46 -20.18 7.31
C LYS A 263 -0.76 -21.54 7.12
N ALA A 264 -1.31 -22.40 6.25
CA ALA A 264 -0.69 -23.68 5.92
C ALA A 264 0.67 -23.52 5.21
N CYS A 265 0.89 -22.41 4.48
CA CYS A 265 2.18 -22.02 3.91
C CYS A 265 3.16 -21.43 4.95
N GLY A 266 2.75 -21.31 6.22
CA GLY A 266 3.60 -20.86 7.32
C GLY A 266 3.49 -19.36 7.63
N LEU A 267 2.55 -18.62 7.05
CA LEU A 267 2.34 -17.20 7.40
C LEU A 267 1.62 -17.08 8.74
N HIS A 268 2.16 -16.25 9.62
CA HIS A 268 1.67 -16.10 10.99
C HIS A 268 0.49 -15.14 11.10
N HIS A 269 0.45 -14.09 10.28
CA HIS A 269 -0.53 -13.01 10.37
C HIS A 269 -1.26 -12.86 9.03
N VAL A 270 -2.49 -13.36 8.95
CA VAL A 270 -3.30 -13.33 7.72
C VAL A 270 -4.67 -12.75 8.01
N TYR A 271 -4.99 -11.67 7.30
CA TYR A 271 -6.18 -10.86 7.49
C TYR A 271 -7.11 -10.90 6.27
N ILE A 272 -8.38 -10.61 6.51
CA ILE A 272 -9.40 -10.45 5.47
C ILE A 272 -9.92 -9.01 5.52
N GLY A 273 -9.84 -8.31 4.39
CA GLY A 273 -10.34 -6.95 4.23
C GLY A 273 -11.60 -6.88 3.36
N ASN A 274 -12.35 -5.79 3.49
CA ASN A 274 -13.61 -5.52 2.80
C ASN A 274 -14.70 -6.58 3.06
N MET A 275 -14.66 -7.21 4.23
CA MET A 275 -15.65 -8.17 4.70
C MET A 275 -15.66 -8.16 6.23
N ASP A 276 -16.85 -8.04 6.82
CA ASP A 276 -16.99 -8.11 8.27
C ASP A 276 -16.77 -9.57 8.72
N THR A 277 -15.66 -9.82 9.37
CA THR A 277 -15.32 -11.13 9.92
C THR A 277 -14.45 -10.99 11.17
N PRO A 278 -14.99 -11.29 12.36
CA PRO A 278 -14.26 -11.10 13.61
C PRO A 278 -12.91 -11.83 13.63
N GLU A 279 -12.85 -13.04 13.07
CA GLU A 279 -11.62 -13.83 13.01
C GLU A 279 -10.62 -13.34 11.95
N GLY A 280 -11.13 -12.76 10.86
CA GLY A 280 -10.30 -12.19 9.78
C GLY A 280 -9.71 -10.82 10.10
N GLU A 281 -10.25 -10.13 11.12
CA GLU A 281 -9.79 -8.80 11.54
C GLU A 281 -8.95 -8.83 12.83
N ALA A 282 -9.05 -9.91 13.63
CA ALA A 282 -8.34 -10.04 14.90
C ALA A 282 -6.87 -10.44 14.72
N THR A 283 -6.00 -9.88 15.55
CA THR A 283 -4.61 -10.29 15.65
C THR A 283 -4.48 -11.36 16.72
N PHE A 284 -3.93 -12.53 16.36
CA PHE A 284 -3.67 -13.65 17.26
C PHE A 284 -2.17 -13.82 17.49
N CYS A 285 -1.83 -14.32 18.69
CA CYS A 285 -0.47 -14.78 18.95
C CYS A 285 -0.17 -16.02 18.10
N PRO A 286 0.92 -16.06 17.33
CA PRO A 286 1.23 -17.23 16.49
C PRO A 286 1.56 -18.48 17.32
N THR A 287 2.03 -18.32 18.57
CA THR A 287 2.43 -19.43 19.44
C THR A 287 1.28 -19.97 20.27
N CYS A 288 0.55 -19.13 21.01
CA CYS A 288 -0.48 -19.59 21.95
C CYS A 288 -1.92 -19.32 21.49
N GLN A 289 -2.12 -18.72 20.33
CA GLN A 289 -3.41 -18.37 19.73
C GLN A 289 -4.29 -17.44 20.58
N ALA A 290 -3.74 -16.79 21.60
CA ALA A 290 -4.45 -15.78 22.36
C ALA A 290 -4.80 -14.59 21.46
N VAL A 291 -6.02 -14.05 21.58
CA VAL A 291 -6.43 -12.81 20.91
C VAL A 291 -5.65 -11.65 21.50
N LEU A 292 -4.87 -10.96 20.69
CA LEU A 292 -4.03 -9.82 21.07
C LEU A 292 -4.71 -8.49 20.77
N ILE A 293 -5.25 -8.35 19.54
CA ILE A 293 -6.01 -7.17 19.13
C ILE A 293 -7.33 -7.64 18.53
N GLN A 294 -8.43 -7.13 19.09
CA GLN A 294 -9.77 -7.37 18.59
C GLN A 294 -10.27 -6.12 17.88
N ARG A 295 -10.82 -6.29 16.69
CA ARG A 295 -11.35 -5.20 15.85
C ARG A 295 -12.80 -5.45 15.47
N ALA A 296 -13.50 -4.35 15.13
CA ALA A 296 -14.76 -4.37 14.40
C ALA A 296 -14.63 -3.31 13.29
N GLY A 297 -14.39 -3.77 12.08
CA GLY A 297 -13.96 -2.92 10.95
C GLY A 297 -12.66 -2.19 11.30
N TYR A 298 -12.68 -0.87 11.26
CA TYR A 298 -11.49 -0.03 11.58
C TYR A 298 -11.41 0.37 13.05
N THR A 299 -12.31 -0.11 13.91
CA THR A 299 -12.34 0.26 15.33
C THR A 299 -11.64 -0.80 16.17
N ILE A 300 -10.70 -0.39 17.00
CA ILE A 300 -10.09 -1.24 18.02
C ILE A 300 -11.06 -1.43 19.17
N ILE A 301 -11.52 -2.66 19.40
CA ILE A 301 -12.38 -3.03 20.54
C ILE A 301 -11.51 -3.32 21.77
N ARG A 302 -10.39 -4.01 21.55
CA ARG A 302 -9.43 -4.34 22.62
C ARG A 302 -8.04 -4.48 22.03
N ASN A 303 -7.06 -3.87 22.68
CA ASN A 303 -5.64 -4.09 22.41
C ASN A 303 -4.97 -4.56 23.71
N ARG A 304 -4.24 -5.69 23.64
CA ARG A 304 -3.49 -6.29 24.75
C ARG A 304 -1.97 -6.14 24.56
N LEU A 305 -1.54 -5.62 23.43
CA LEU A 305 -0.13 -5.34 23.16
C LEU A 305 0.22 -3.93 23.62
N ASP A 306 1.43 -3.77 24.09
CA ASP A 306 2.06 -2.51 24.44
C ASP A 306 3.33 -2.28 23.58
N ALA A 307 4.10 -1.28 23.90
CA ALA A 307 5.33 -0.93 23.19
C ALA A 307 6.41 -2.04 23.21
N THR A 308 6.27 -3.07 24.08
CA THR A 308 7.19 -4.22 24.09
C THR A 308 6.89 -5.20 22.97
N ALA A 309 5.72 -5.10 22.34
CA ALA A 309 5.22 -5.99 21.29
C ALA A 309 5.21 -7.46 21.69
N CYS A 310 5.10 -7.78 22.99
CA CYS A 310 5.10 -9.14 23.49
C CYS A 310 3.70 -9.64 23.83
N CYS A 311 3.42 -10.90 23.49
CA CYS A 311 2.19 -11.56 23.90
C CYS A 311 2.12 -11.65 25.42
N PRO A 312 1.10 -11.08 26.11
CA PRO A 312 1.02 -11.10 27.57
C PRO A 312 0.74 -12.50 28.14
N SER A 313 0.40 -13.47 27.31
CA SER A 313 0.09 -14.85 27.74
C SER A 313 1.30 -15.78 27.68
N CYS A 314 2.22 -15.61 26.70
CA CYS A 314 3.34 -16.53 26.50
C CYS A 314 4.69 -15.85 26.22
N GLY A 315 4.74 -14.50 26.18
CA GLY A 315 5.98 -13.74 25.95
C GLY A 315 6.47 -13.71 24.50
N THR A 316 5.79 -14.35 23.54
CA THR A 316 6.20 -14.33 22.12
C THR A 316 6.20 -12.90 21.60
N THR A 317 7.30 -12.47 20.98
CA THR A 317 7.38 -11.17 20.29
C THR A 317 6.53 -11.18 19.04
N ILE A 318 5.71 -10.16 18.86
CA ILE A 318 4.81 -9.98 17.70
C ILE A 318 5.46 -8.99 16.75
N TYR A 319 5.52 -9.33 15.48
CA TYR A 319 5.98 -8.44 14.43
C TYR A 319 5.08 -7.21 14.36
N GLY A 320 5.66 -6.02 14.44
CA GLY A 320 4.89 -4.77 14.37
C GLY A 320 5.51 -3.62 15.14
N ARG A 321 4.76 -2.53 15.18
CA ARG A 321 5.00 -1.33 16.02
C ARG A 321 3.68 -0.99 16.70
N PHE A 322 3.60 -1.18 18.03
CA PHE A 322 2.37 -1.07 18.82
C PHE A 322 2.39 0.08 19.80
#